data_930b671ca9858976ec51c20208424ab3
#
_entry.id   930b671ca9858976ec51c20208424ab3
#
_cell.length_a   1.000
_cell.length_b   1.000
_cell.length_c   1.000
_cell.angle_alpha   90.00
_cell.angle_beta   90.00
_cell.angle_gamma   90.00
#
_symmetry.space_group_name_H-M   'P 1'
#
loop_
_entity.id
_entity.type
_entity.pdbx_description
1 polymer ?
#
loop_
_entity_poly.entity_id
_entity_poly.type
_entity_poly.pdbx_seq_one_letter_code
_entity_poly.pdbx_strand_id
1 'polypeptide(L)'
;AAEKALPAVVHIKYVQNSKVKTVDVQSDPFGGFFDPFGFFGNPGGPGGTRKQQVQTPKREATGSGVIISSDGYIVTNNHVVEGADELTVTLNDNREYSARIIGTDKTTDLALIKVDGKNLPTLPIANSDNVKVGEWVIAVGNPFGLNNTVTAGIISAKARSLGANGVESFIQTDAAI
;
A
#
# COMPACT_ATOMS: atom_id res chain seq x y z
N ALA A 1 22.77 12.45 -9.26
CA ALA A 1 21.33 12.35 -8.99
C ALA A 1 21.04 11.30 -7.91
N ALA A 2 21.45 10.04 -8.10
CA ALA A 2 21.17 8.94 -7.15
C ALA A 2 21.66 9.24 -5.73
N GLU A 3 22.89 9.68 -5.54
CA GLU A 3 23.47 10.01 -4.24
C GLU A 3 22.64 11.00 -3.41
N LYS A 4 21.98 11.94 -4.10
CA LYS A 4 21.07 12.91 -3.44
C LYS A 4 19.69 12.32 -3.14
N ALA A 5 19.23 11.39 -3.98
CA ALA A 5 17.90 10.82 -3.84
C ALA A 5 17.84 9.70 -2.79
N LEU A 6 18.85 8.84 -2.75
CA LEU A 6 18.89 7.66 -1.90
C LEU A 6 18.59 7.92 -0.42
N PRO A 7 19.13 8.97 0.23
CA PRO A 7 18.86 9.21 1.64
C PRO A 7 17.39 9.55 1.95
N ALA A 8 16.66 10.10 0.97
CA ALA A 8 15.27 10.51 1.14
C ALA A 8 14.26 9.42 0.76
N VAL A 9 14.71 8.30 0.16
CA VAL A 9 13.85 7.16 -0.17
C VAL A 9 13.86 6.19 0.99
N VAL A 10 12.67 5.82 1.44
CA VAL A 10 12.46 4.98 2.61
C VAL A 10 11.73 3.69 2.27
N HIS A 11 11.97 2.68 3.10
CA HIS A 11 11.21 1.44 3.13
C HIS A 11 10.01 1.59 4.04
N ILE A 12 8.85 1.11 3.61
CA ILE A 12 7.61 1.12 4.40
C ILE A 12 7.18 -0.33 4.59
N LYS A 13 7.07 -0.74 5.85
CA LYS A 13 6.47 -2.02 6.23
C LYS A 13 5.06 -1.77 6.75
N TYR A 14 4.12 -2.44 6.14
CA TYR A 14 2.70 -2.47 6.48
C TYR A 14 2.38 -3.75 7.24
N VAL A 15 1.64 -3.63 8.34
CA VAL A 15 1.13 -4.77 9.09
C VAL A 15 -0.37 -4.59 9.30
N GLN A 16 -1.15 -5.59 8.92
CA GLN A 16 -2.56 -5.72 9.26
C GLN A 16 -2.71 -6.92 10.18
N ASN A 17 -3.14 -6.67 11.42
CA ASN A 17 -3.33 -7.72 12.40
C ASN A 17 -4.53 -8.60 12.06
N SER A 18 -4.50 -9.85 12.50
CA SER A 18 -5.63 -10.74 12.37
C SER A 18 -6.85 -10.17 13.12
N LYS A 19 -8.00 -10.12 12.45
CA LYS A 19 -9.27 -9.68 13.04
C LYS A 19 -10.26 -10.83 13.01
N VAL A 20 -10.93 -11.04 14.14
CA VAL A 20 -12.05 -11.98 14.21
C VAL A 20 -13.30 -11.21 13.80
N LYS A 21 -13.87 -11.53 12.64
CA LYS A 21 -15.18 -11.03 12.22
C LYS A 21 -16.21 -12.11 12.50
N THR A 22 -17.22 -11.76 13.26
CA THR A 22 -18.41 -12.57 13.39
C THR A 22 -19.30 -12.29 12.18
N VAL A 23 -19.45 -13.28 11.31
CA VAL A 23 -20.36 -13.19 10.16
C VAL A 23 -21.62 -13.98 10.54
N ASP A 24 -22.76 -13.31 10.50
CA ASP A 24 -24.05 -13.98 10.60
C ASP A 24 -24.29 -14.73 9.29
N VAL A 25 -24.08 -16.02 9.30
CA VAL A 25 -24.43 -16.89 8.16
C VAL A 25 -25.92 -17.14 8.25
N GLN A 26 -26.67 -16.44 7.42
CA GLN A 26 -28.06 -16.74 7.20
C GLN A 26 -28.12 -18.11 6.52
N SER A 27 -28.65 -19.10 7.23
CA SER A 27 -28.84 -20.44 6.66
C SER A 27 -29.78 -20.32 5.47
N ASP A 28 -29.27 -20.70 4.29
CA ASP A 28 -30.08 -20.81 3.07
C ASP A 28 -31.33 -21.67 3.35
N PRO A 29 -32.52 -21.14 3.08
CA PRO A 29 -33.76 -21.91 3.28
C PRO A 29 -33.85 -23.13 2.33
N PHE A 30 -32.93 -23.30 1.38
CA PHE A 30 -32.89 -24.38 0.39
C PHE A 30 -31.90 -25.52 0.71
N GLY A 31 -31.04 -25.38 1.74
CA GLY A 31 -30.02 -26.37 2.11
C GLY A 31 -30.61 -27.71 2.62
N GLY A 32 -31.90 -27.77 2.90
CA GLY A 32 -32.58 -28.99 3.39
C GLY A 32 -33.19 -29.89 2.29
N PHE A 33 -33.14 -29.50 1.03
CA PHE A 33 -33.84 -30.24 -0.03
C PHE A 33 -32.98 -31.30 -0.74
N PHE A 34 -31.66 -31.37 -0.47
CA PHE A 34 -30.72 -32.31 -1.09
C PHE A 34 -30.02 -33.23 -0.08
N ASP A 35 -30.64 -33.59 1.02
CA ASP A 35 -30.14 -34.66 1.89
C ASP A 35 -31.01 -35.93 1.74
N PRO A 36 -30.64 -36.87 0.80
CA PRO A 36 -31.40 -38.09 0.62
C PRO A 36 -31.20 -39.13 1.75
N PHE A 37 -30.35 -38.84 2.75
CA PHE A 37 -30.09 -39.70 3.89
C PHE A 37 -30.27 -38.97 5.23
N GLY A 38 -31.42 -38.33 5.43
CA GLY A 38 -31.81 -37.61 6.65
C GLY A 38 -31.87 -38.44 7.94
N PHE A 39 -30.82 -39.20 8.23
CA PHE A 39 -30.78 -40.09 9.41
C PHE A 39 -30.06 -39.52 10.64
N PHE A 40 -29.45 -38.33 10.52
CA PHE A 40 -28.77 -37.63 11.64
C PHE A 40 -29.25 -36.20 11.86
N GLY A 41 -30.46 -35.87 11.53
CA GLY A 41 -31.09 -34.59 11.83
C GLY A 41 -31.86 -34.63 13.14
N ASN A 42 -31.40 -33.92 14.16
CA ASN A 42 -32.15 -33.70 15.39
C ASN A 42 -33.43 -32.88 15.10
N PRO A 43 -34.63 -33.39 15.30
CA PRO A 43 -35.86 -32.64 15.04
C PRO A 43 -36.16 -31.71 16.22
N GLY A 44 -35.95 -30.43 16.03
CA GLY A 44 -36.47 -29.46 17.00
C GLY A 44 -35.56 -28.28 17.28
N GLY A 45 -35.69 -27.23 16.47
CA GLY A 45 -35.18 -25.91 16.82
C GLY A 45 -35.52 -24.90 15.76
N PRO A 46 -36.22 -23.80 16.08
CA PRO A 46 -36.46 -22.71 15.11
C PRO A 46 -35.16 -22.03 14.71
N GLY A 47 -35.03 -21.73 13.42
CA GLY A 47 -33.92 -21.13 12.75
C GLY A 47 -32.97 -20.28 13.58
N GLY A 48 -31.86 -20.87 14.01
CA GLY A 48 -30.81 -20.16 14.70
C GLY A 48 -29.78 -19.67 13.68
N THR A 49 -29.59 -18.38 13.57
CA THR A 49 -28.43 -17.78 12.94
C THR A 49 -27.14 -18.31 13.59
N ARG A 50 -26.41 -19.15 12.88
CA ARG A 50 -25.08 -19.58 13.36
C ARG A 50 -24.09 -18.45 13.14
N LYS A 51 -23.62 -17.89 14.23
CA LYS A 51 -22.48 -16.94 14.20
C LYS A 51 -21.20 -17.72 13.92
N GLN A 52 -20.65 -17.56 12.74
CA GLN A 52 -19.37 -18.15 12.40
C GLN A 52 -18.29 -17.08 12.57
N GLN A 53 -17.32 -17.36 13.43
CA GLN A 53 -16.16 -16.51 13.60
C GLN A 53 -15.18 -16.83 12.47
N VAL A 54 -15.00 -15.87 11.54
CA VAL A 54 -13.98 -15.95 10.50
C VAL A 54 -12.78 -15.13 10.96
N GLN A 55 -11.66 -15.79 11.17
CA GLN A 55 -10.40 -15.14 11.50
C GLN A 55 -9.69 -14.77 10.21
N THR A 56 -9.55 -13.46 9.96
CA THR A 56 -8.69 -12.96 8.87
C THR A 56 -7.22 -13.14 9.26
N PRO A 57 -6.37 -13.71 8.38
CA PRO A 57 -4.96 -13.89 8.68
C PRO A 57 -4.24 -12.55 8.79
N LYS A 58 -3.16 -12.51 9.56
CA LYS A 58 -2.22 -11.40 9.59
C LYS A 58 -1.64 -11.19 8.18
N ARG A 59 -1.64 -9.94 7.69
CA ARG A 59 -1.05 -9.56 6.42
C ARG A 59 0.10 -8.61 6.65
N GLU A 60 1.21 -8.86 5.96
CA GLU A 60 2.35 -7.96 5.89
C GLU A 60 2.62 -7.63 4.43
N ALA A 61 2.90 -6.38 4.16
CA ALA A 61 3.28 -5.90 2.85
C ALA A 61 4.39 -4.85 3.00
N THR A 62 5.08 -4.59 1.92
CA THR A 62 6.17 -3.63 1.88
C THR A 62 6.02 -2.72 0.68
N GLY A 63 6.58 -1.53 0.80
CA GLY A 63 6.62 -0.56 -0.28
C GLY A 63 7.71 0.48 -0.04
N SER A 64 7.75 1.46 -0.90
CA SER A 64 8.68 2.58 -0.81
C SER A 64 7.95 3.89 -0.64
N GLY A 65 8.63 4.87 -0.07
CA GLY A 65 8.14 6.25 0.04
C GLY A 65 9.27 7.25 -0.08
N VAL A 66 8.90 8.51 -0.18
CA VAL A 66 9.85 9.62 -0.33
C VAL A 66 9.58 10.66 0.75
N ILE A 67 10.63 11.04 1.50
CA ILE A 67 10.56 12.11 2.49
C ILE A 67 10.53 13.45 1.74
N ILE A 68 9.48 14.23 1.94
CA ILE A 68 9.28 15.54 1.30
C ILE A 68 9.48 16.71 2.26
N SER A 69 9.54 16.46 3.56
CA SER A 69 9.73 17.49 4.58
C SER A 69 10.64 16.98 5.70
N SER A 70 11.54 17.83 6.17
CA SER A 70 12.55 17.49 7.19
C SER A 70 11.97 17.12 8.56
N ASP A 71 10.71 17.44 8.82
CA ASP A 71 9.96 17.07 10.01
C ASP A 71 9.21 15.73 9.88
N GLY A 72 9.35 15.03 8.74
CA GLY A 72 8.93 13.63 8.59
C GLY A 72 7.66 13.37 7.79
N TYR A 73 7.24 14.27 6.91
CA TYR A 73 6.20 13.96 5.93
C TYR A 73 6.76 13.13 4.79
N ILE A 74 6.07 12.04 4.46
CA ILE A 74 6.47 11.05 3.46
C ILE A 74 5.30 10.81 2.52
N VAL A 75 5.58 10.87 1.22
CA VAL A 75 4.62 10.49 0.16
C VAL A 75 4.87 9.05 -0.24
N THR A 76 3.79 8.29 -0.35
CA THR A 76 3.78 6.91 -0.83
C THR A 76 2.48 6.62 -1.59
N ASN A 77 2.25 5.39 -2.01
CA ASN A 77 1.01 4.98 -2.65
C ASN A 77 -0.05 4.57 -1.63
N ASN A 78 -1.33 4.83 -1.95
CA ASN A 78 -2.44 4.44 -1.09
C ASN A 78 -2.50 2.92 -0.88
N HIS A 79 -2.29 2.11 -1.93
CA HIS A 79 -2.32 0.65 -1.82
C HIS A 79 -1.24 0.09 -0.87
N VAL A 80 -0.14 0.84 -0.62
CA VAL A 80 0.91 0.44 0.33
C VAL A 80 0.47 0.57 1.79
N VAL A 81 -0.44 1.50 2.10
CA VAL A 81 -0.80 1.84 3.49
C VAL A 81 -2.26 1.56 3.83
N GLU A 82 -3.10 1.29 2.83
CA GLU A 82 -4.54 1.06 3.02
C GLU A 82 -4.83 -0.12 3.94
N GLY A 83 -5.58 0.14 5.01
CA GLY A 83 -5.96 -0.89 5.99
C GLY A 83 -4.86 -1.30 6.95
N ALA A 84 -3.74 -0.57 7.01
CA ALA A 84 -2.67 -0.84 7.97
C ALA A 84 -3.16 -0.61 9.41
N ASP A 85 -2.87 -1.55 10.29
CA ASP A 85 -2.97 -1.36 11.74
C ASP A 85 -1.65 -0.76 12.28
N GLU A 86 -0.51 -1.10 11.66
CA GLU A 86 0.81 -0.57 11.99
C GLU A 86 1.59 -0.26 10.71
N LEU A 87 2.29 0.87 10.72
CA LEU A 87 3.24 1.27 9.68
C LEU A 87 4.59 1.54 10.33
N THR A 88 5.63 0.90 9.79
CA THR A 88 7.02 1.15 10.15
C THR A 88 7.76 1.67 8.94
N VAL A 89 8.47 2.76 9.12
CA VAL A 89 9.32 3.38 8.11
C VAL A 89 10.78 3.18 8.48
N THR A 90 11.55 2.58 7.58
CA THR A 90 13.00 2.40 7.74
C THR A 90 13.72 3.31 6.75
N LEU A 91 14.59 4.17 7.27
CA LEU A 91 15.42 5.06 6.49
C LEU A 91 16.61 4.33 5.87
N ASN A 92 17.27 4.97 4.91
CA ASN A 92 18.48 4.43 4.28
C ASN A 92 19.65 4.18 5.25
N ASP A 93 19.68 4.87 6.38
CA ASP A 93 20.65 4.67 7.47
C ASP A 93 20.19 3.66 8.54
N ASN A 94 19.15 2.87 8.25
CA ASN A 94 18.54 1.86 9.13
C ASN A 94 17.84 2.40 10.37
N ARG A 95 17.60 3.69 10.50
CA ARG A 95 16.72 4.22 11.55
C ARG A 95 15.27 3.85 11.25
N GLU A 96 14.56 3.37 12.26
CA GLU A 96 13.16 2.98 12.16
C GLU A 96 12.26 3.96 12.92
N TYR A 97 11.12 4.25 12.32
CA TYR A 97 10.08 5.11 12.89
C TYR A 97 8.71 4.48 12.72
N SER A 98 7.87 4.61 13.74
CA SER A 98 6.44 4.39 13.57
C SER A 98 5.84 5.53 12.77
N ALA A 99 4.96 5.21 11.82
CA ALA A 99 4.29 6.20 10.99
C ALA A 99 2.78 6.19 11.24
N ARG A 100 2.17 7.36 11.04
CA ARG A 100 0.71 7.54 11.00
C ARG A 100 0.26 8.04 9.65
N ILE A 101 -0.91 7.63 9.22
CA ILE A 101 -1.52 8.11 7.99
C ILE A 101 -2.10 9.50 8.25
N ILE A 102 -1.73 10.48 7.43
CA ILE A 102 -2.25 11.84 7.46
C ILE A 102 -3.43 11.98 6.50
N GLY A 103 -3.30 11.40 5.31
CA GLY A 103 -4.34 11.42 4.30
C GLY A 103 -4.06 10.45 3.18
N THR A 104 -5.11 10.03 2.50
CA THR A 104 -5.06 9.11 1.36
C THR A 104 -6.01 9.55 0.27
N ASP A 105 -5.64 9.29 -0.97
CA ASP A 105 -6.50 9.42 -2.13
C ASP A 105 -6.45 8.15 -2.97
N LYS A 106 -7.55 7.41 -2.98
CA LYS A 106 -7.68 6.17 -3.75
C LYS A 106 -7.72 6.41 -5.25
N THR A 107 -8.23 7.56 -5.68
CA THR A 107 -8.39 7.90 -7.09
C THR A 107 -7.05 8.09 -7.78
N THR A 108 -6.11 8.73 -7.10
CA THR A 108 -4.74 8.96 -7.59
C THR A 108 -3.73 7.92 -7.07
N ASP A 109 -4.17 7.02 -6.17
CA ASP A 109 -3.31 6.06 -5.46
C ASP A 109 -2.18 6.75 -4.68
N LEU A 110 -2.45 7.88 -4.06
CA LEU A 110 -1.49 8.61 -3.24
C LEU A 110 -1.84 8.52 -1.75
N ALA A 111 -0.80 8.53 -0.93
CA ALA A 111 -0.91 8.63 0.53
C ALA A 111 0.17 9.54 1.10
N LEU A 112 -0.20 10.29 2.13
CA LEU A 112 0.71 11.07 2.95
C LEU A 112 0.75 10.45 4.34
N ILE A 113 1.95 10.09 4.78
CA ILE A 113 2.21 9.57 6.11
C ILE A 113 3.20 10.45 6.87
N LYS A 114 3.24 10.33 8.17
CA LYS A 114 4.08 11.16 9.04
C LYS A 114 4.84 10.30 10.05
N VAL A 115 6.12 10.55 10.16
CA VAL A 115 6.98 10.02 11.24
C VAL A 115 7.43 11.15 12.16
N ASP A 116 7.74 10.83 13.41
CA ASP A 116 8.27 11.81 14.37
C ASP A 116 9.80 11.85 14.27
N GLY A 117 10.30 12.49 13.22
CA GLY A 117 11.71 12.71 12.95
C GLY A 117 12.05 14.19 12.86
N LYS A 118 13.32 14.53 12.98
CA LYS A 118 13.86 15.89 12.81
C LYS A 118 15.08 15.85 11.91
N ASN A 119 15.23 16.92 11.11
CA ASN A 119 16.37 17.07 10.19
C ASN A 119 16.54 15.87 9.25
N LEU A 120 15.41 15.31 8.78
CA LEU A 120 15.42 14.21 7.85
C LEU A 120 15.83 14.68 6.45
N PRO A 121 16.55 13.83 5.68
CA PRO A 121 16.87 14.13 4.29
C PRO A 121 15.59 14.18 3.46
N THR A 122 15.53 15.15 2.54
CA THR A 122 14.32 15.38 1.72
C THR A 122 14.64 15.48 0.25
N LEU A 123 13.64 15.18 -0.59
CA LEU A 123 13.67 15.50 -2.01
C LEU A 123 12.62 16.58 -2.31
N PRO A 124 12.99 17.60 -3.09
CA PRO A 124 12.03 18.59 -3.57
C PRO A 124 11.12 17.97 -4.63
N ILE A 125 9.84 18.37 -4.62
CA ILE A 125 8.91 18.02 -5.67
C ILE A 125 9.10 19.01 -6.82
N ALA A 126 9.39 18.49 -8.02
CA ALA A 126 9.53 19.28 -9.22
C ALA A 126 8.22 19.38 -10.00
N ASN A 127 8.13 20.39 -10.87
CA ASN A 127 7.01 20.50 -11.80
C ASN A 127 7.21 19.56 -13.00
N SER A 128 6.38 18.52 -13.10
CA SER A 128 6.42 17.52 -14.17
C SER A 128 6.07 18.09 -15.56
N ASP A 129 5.43 19.27 -15.64
CA ASP A 129 5.15 19.92 -16.92
C ASP A 129 6.42 20.33 -17.66
N ASN A 130 7.47 20.65 -16.91
CA ASN A 130 8.77 21.07 -17.46
C ASN A 130 9.62 19.90 -17.98
N VAL A 131 9.26 18.67 -17.65
CA VAL A 131 9.98 17.46 -18.08
C VAL A 131 9.72 17.19 -19.56
N LYS A 132 10.75 16.81 -20.31
CA LYS A 132 10.68 16.54 -21.75
C LYS A 132 10.87 15.06 -22.04
N VAL A 133 10.19 14.56 -23.08
CA VAL A 133 10.43 13.24 -23.64
C VAL A 133 11.89 13.14 -24.09
N GLY A 134 12.56 12.04 -23.75
CA GLY A 134 13.98 11.82 -24.02
C GLY A 134 14.94 12.28 -22.89
N GLU A 135 14.45 12.97 -21.86
CA GLU A 135 15.29 13.33 -20.71
C GLU A 135 15.61 12.10 -19.86
N TRP A 136 16.83 12.07 -19.33
CA TRP A 136 17.29 11.03 -18.42
C TRP A 136 16.55 11.07 -17.08
N VAL A 137 16.12 9.91 -16.62
CA VAL A 137 15.51 9.72 -15.30
C VAL A 137 16.13 8.54 -14.58
N ILE A 138 16.00 8.55 -13.26
CA ILE A 138 16.26 7.41 -12.41
C ILE A 138 14.98 7.03 -11.67
N ALA A 139 14.74 5.73 -11.54
CA ALA A 139 13.76 5.19 -10.62
C ALA A 139 14.48 4.65 -9.39
N VAL A 140 14.01 5.03 -8.22
CA VAL A 140 14.59 4.63 -6.93
C VAL A 140 13.52 4.02 -6.07
N GLY A 141 13.78 2.84 -5.53
CA GLY A 141 12.90 2.17 -4.59
C GLY A 141 13.68 1.42 -3.51
N ASN A 142 13.01 1.09 -2.43
CA ASN A 142 13.54 0.25 -1.36
C ASN A 142 12.51 -0.82 -0.94
N PRO A 143 12.11 -1.71 -1.87
CA PRO A 143 10.99 -2.61 -1.62
C PRO A 143 11.27 -3.66 -0.55
N PHE A 144 12.53 -3.99 -0.29
CA PHE A 144 12.91 -5.05 0.66
C PHE A 144 13.57 -4.55 1.94
N GLY A 145 13.78 -3.23 2.10
CA GLY A 145 14.39 -2.64 3.29
C GLY A 145 15.89 -2.92 3.49
N LEU A 146 16.50 -3.68 2.59
CA LEU A 146 17.91 -4.07 2.71
C LEU A 146 18.85 -3.14 1.94
N ASN A 147 18.47 -2.78 0.73
CA ASN A 147 19.23 -1.89 -0.14
C ASN A 147 18.29 -1.14 -1.09
N ASN A 148 18.61 0.11 -1.35
CA ASN A 148 17.95 0.86 -2.39
C ASN A 148 18.29 0.29 -3.78
N THR A 149 17.27 0.09 -4.59
CA THR A 149 17.43 -0.24 -6.01
C THR A 149 17.35 1.04 -6.82
N VAL A 150 18.28 1.23 -7.72
CA VAL A 150 18.34 2.37 -8.64
C VAL A 150 18.40 1.85 -10.06
N THR A 151 17.48 2.29 -10.88
CA THR A 151 17.50 2.03 -12.32
C THR A 151 17.51 3.35 -13.08
N ALA A 152 17.98 3.36 -14.30
CA ALA A 152 18.05 4.54 -15.14
C ALA A 152 17.38 4.28 -16.49
N GLY A 153 16.77 5.31 -17.03
CA GLY A 153 16.11 5.29 -18.33
C GLY A 153 15.82 6.71 -18.80
N ILE A 154 14.90 6.85 -19.70
CA ILE A 154 14.44 8.13 -20.23
C ILE A 154 12.93 8.32 -20.04
N ILE A 155 12.47 9.53 -20.14
CA ILE A 155 11.05 9.84 -20.29
C ILE A 155 10.60 9.37 -21.68
N SER A 156 9.78 8.33 -21.72
CA SER A 156 9.28 7.75 -22.98
C SER A 156 8.00 8.42 -23.45
N ALA A 157 7.15 8.86 -22.53
CA ALA A 157 5.93 9.62 -22.83
C ALA A 157 5.45 10.40 -21.60
N LYS A 158 4.55 11.36 -21.82
CA LYS A 158 3.90 12.14 -20.76
C LYS A 158 2.37 12.04 -20.88
N ALA A 159 1.69 12.28 -19.77
CA ALA A 159 0.22 12.34 -19.69
C ALA A 159 -0.49 11.07 -20.22
N ARG A 160 0.08 9.89 -19.96
CA ARG A 160 -0.57 8.62 -20.31
C ARG A 160 -1.52 8.15 -19.22
N SER A 161 -2.73 7.77 -19.64
CA SER A 161 -3.71 7.05 -18.84
C SER A 161 -3.62 5.55 -19.15
N LEU A 162 -3.63 4.72 -18.10
CA LEU A 162 -3.67 3.25 -18.21
C LEU A 162 -5.09 2.71 -18.02
N GLY A 163 -6.06 3.57 -17.65
CA GLY A 163 -7.44 3.19 -17.37
C GLY A 163 -7.62 2.42 -16.06
N ALA A 164 -6.60 2.43 -15.20
CA ALA A 164 -6.63 1.72 -13.92
C ALA A 164 -7.27 2.55 -12.79
N ASN A 165 -7.09 3.87 -12.82
CA ASN A 165 -7.60 4.82 -11.85
C ASN A 165 -8.43 5.90 -12.53
N GLY A 166 -9.27 6.60 -11.76
CA GLY A 166 -10.18 7.61 -12.31
C GLY A 166 -9.51 8.88 -12.84
N VAL A 167 -8.33 9.24 -12.33
CA VAL A 167 -7.54 10.39 -12.75
C VAL A 167 -6.10 9.96 -12.93
N GLU A 168 -5.63 9.94 -14.16
CA GLU A 168 -4.30 9.49 -14.51
C GLU A 168 -3.62 10.48 -15.46
N SER A 169 -2.38 10.85 -15.12
CA SER A 169 -1.50 11.65 -15.96
C SER A 169 -0.05 11.20 -15.72
N PHE A 170 0.22 9.94 -16.06
CA PHE A 170 1.49 9.30 -15.75
C PHE A 170 2.61 9.74 -16.71
N ILE A 171 3.81 9.80 -16.14
CA ILE A 171 5.06 9.85 -16.91
C ILE A 171 5.48 8.40 -17.16
N GLN A 172 5.63 8.05 -18.43
CA GLN A 172 6.15 6.75 -18.81
C GLN A 172 7.67 6.81 -18.91
N THR A 173 8.34 5.79 -18.40
CA THR A 173 9.80 5.61 -18.52
C THR A 173 10.12 4.18 -18.92
N ASP A 174 11.28 3.95 -19.50
CA ASP A 174 11.87 2.64 -19.76
C ASP A 174 12.88 2.22 -18.68
N ALA A 175 13.06 3.05 -17.62
CA ALA A 175 13.78 2.62 -16.43
C ALA A 175 13.11 1.36 -15.84
N ALA A 176 13.89 0.31 -15.60
CA ALA A 176 13.35 -0.95 -15.07
C ALA A 176 12.79 -0.77 -13.65
N ILE A 177 11.57 -1.27 -13.42
CA ILE A 177 10.87 -1.22 -12.13
C ILE A 177 10.50 -2.64 -11.72
#